data_ab384bd4cd1526e13cb622f8d2246c06
#
_entry.id   ab384bd4cd1526e13cb622f8d2246c06
#
_cell.length_a   1.000
_cell.length_b   1.000
_cell.length_c   1.000
_cell.angle_alpha   90.00
_cell.angle_beta   90.00
_cell.angle_gamma   90.00
#
_symmetry.space_group_name_H-M   'P 1'
#
loop_
_entity.id
_entity.type
_entity.pdbx_description
1 polymer ?
#
loop_
_entity_poly.entity_id
_entity_poly.type
_entity_poly.pdbx_seq_one_letter_code
_entity_poly.pdbx_strand_id
1 'polypeptide(L)'
;FSKLKKIKNCKITINQNIPFHKGLGSGTQHSLSVGFLISELNSLNMSVEQISELLNRGKRSGIGIEVFKNGGLVIDVGKKKKSDALPLKIFDYKWPKQWKIILIQDESFFGLHGKNENKEFLKIKKSFAQENCHITMMQIIPGIIENDFESFTRGVSVIQRNMSKVFYGKSSLYASNNVAKIFNYLNINGYSGFGQSSWGPTG
;
A
#
# COMPACT_ATOMS: atom_id res chain seq x y z
N PHE A 1 -16.18 -17.73 6.67
CA PHE A 1 -17.36 -18.21 5.93
C PHE A 1 -17.79 -19.61 6.34
N SER A 2 -16.90 -20.56 6.63
CA SER A 2 -17.26 -21.93 7.06
C SER A 2 -18.18 -22.02 8.28
N LYS A 3 -18.27 -20.96 9.09
CA LYS A 3 -19.19 -20.85 10.23
C LYS A 3 -20.59 -20.33 9.86
N LEU A 4 -20.78 -19.88 8.61
CA LEU A 4 -22.06 -19.42 8.10
C LEU A 4 -22.84 -20.63 7.57
N LYS A 5 -24.06 -20.83 8.05
CA LYS A 5 -24.91 -21.95 7.62
C LYS A 5 -25.28 -21.78 6.13
N LYS A 6 -24.98 -22.81 5.30
CA LYS A 6 -25.37 -22.92 3.89
C LYS A 6 -24.86 -21.81 2.98
N ILE A 7 -23.55 -21.79 2.70
CA ILE A 7 -23.01 -21.03 1.57
C ILE A 7 -23.29 -21.79 0.26
N LYS A 8 -23.81 -21.10 -0.76
CA LYS A 8 -24.01 -21.63 -2.10
C LYS A 8 -22.65 -22.03 -2.70
N ASN A 9 -22.61 -23.17 -3.35
CA ASN A 9 -21.45 -23.55 -4.13
C ASN A 9 -21.24 -22.54 -5.26
N CYS A 10 -19.98 -22.12 -5.45
CA CYS A 10 -19.62 -21.16 -6.50
C CYS A 10 -18.32 -21.58 -7.19
N LYS A 11 -18.19 -21.19 -8.45
CA LYS A 11 -16.96 -21.24 -9.22
C LYS A 11 -16.38 -19.83 -9.30
N ILE A 12 -15.14 -19.65 -8.90
CA ILE A 12 -14.44 -18.37 -9.00
C ILE A 12 -13.47 -18.46 -10.18
N THR A 13 -13.57 -17.50 -11.10
CA THR A 13 -12.64 -17.36 -12.22
C THR A 13 -11.87 -16.05 -12.07
N ILE A 14 -10.55 -16.10 -12.06
CA ILE A 14 -9.68 -14.92 -11.99
C ILE A 14 -9.19 -14.63 -13.40
N ASN A 15 -9.71 -13.57 -14.02
CA ASN A 15 -9.33 -13.16 -15.38
C ASN A 15 -8.07 -12.30 -15.39
N GLN A 16 -7.90 -11.46 -14.36
CA GLN A 16 -6.73 -10.60 -14.19
C GLN A 16 -6.24 -10.69 -12.75
N ASN A 17 -4.95 -10.56 -12.56
CA ASN A 17 -4.32 -10.78 -11.27
C ASN A 17 -3.34 -9.65 -10.95
N ILE A 18 -3.35 -9.17 -9.70
CA ILE A 18 -2.28 -8.34 -9.16
C ILE A 18 -1.11 -9.25 -8.81
N PRO A 19 0.11 -9.01 -9.31
CA PRO A 19 1.25 -9.86 -9.04
C PRO A 19 1.49 -10.10 -7.55
N PHE A 20 1.67 -11.37 -7.17
CA PHE A 20 1.92 -11.75 -5.77
C PHE A 20 3.32 -11.34 -5.33
N HIS A 21 3.45 -10.95 -4.06
CA HIS A 21 4.72 -10.63 -3.40
C HIS A 21 5.54 -9.51 -4.06
N LYS A 22 4.88 -8.64 -4.82
CA LYS A 22 5.49 -7.47 -5.45
C LYS A 22 5.25 -6.15 -4.69
N GLY A 23 4.73 -6.19 -3.46
CA GLY A 23 4.47 -4.99 -2.66
C GLY A 23 3.16 -4.26 -3.00
N LEU A 24 2.35 -4.80 -3.91
CA LEU A 24 1.12 -4.16 -4.42
C LEU A 24 -0.16 -4.51 -3.64
N GLY A 25 -0.04 -5.10 -2.45
CA GLY A 25 -1.21 -5.42 -1.61
C GLY A 25 -2.09 -6.54 -2.15
N SER A 26 -1.62 -7.34 -3.13
CA SER A 26 -2.38 -8.40 -3.83
C SER A 26 -3.12 -9.32 -2.87
N GLY A 27 -2.49 -9.76 -1.78
CA GLY A 27 -3.12 -10.66 -0.82
C GLY A 27 -4.37 -10.07 -0.14
N THR A 28 -4.39 -8.76 0.13
CA THR A 28 -5.57 -8.07 0.68
C THR A 28 -6.64 -7.90 -0.40
N GLN A 29 -6.26 -7.43 -1.59
CA GLN A 29 -7.20 -7.20 -2.67
C GLN A 29 -7.90 -8.49 -3.11
N HIS A 30 -7.16 -9.58 -3.34
CA HIS A 30 -7.75 -10.88 -3.70
C HIS A 30 -8.68 -11.42 -2.60
N SER A 31 -8.24 -11.33 -1.33
CA SER A 31 -9.05 -11.82 -0.22
C SER A 31 -10.36 -11.05 -0.11
N LEU A 32 -10.31 -9.71 -0.22
CA LEU A 32 -11.51 -8.87 -0.15
C LEU A 32 -12.42 -9.10 -1.36
N SER A 33 -11.87 -9.21 -2.58
CA SER A 33 -12.65 -9.51 -3.78
C SER A 33 -13.42 -10.83 -3.66
N VAL A 34 -12.74 -11.89 -3.25
CA VAL A 34 -13.39 -13.20 -3.05
C VAL A 34 -14.43 -13.13 -1.93
N GLY A 35 -14.09 -12.51 -0.80
CA GLY A 35 -15.01 -12.37 0.32
C GLY A 35 -16.26 -11.55 -0.04
N PHE A 36 -16.07 -10.46 -0.77
CA PHE A 36 -17.17 -9.61 -1.23
C PHE A 36 -18.10 -10.37 -2.20
N LEU A 37 -17.54 -11.05 -3.22
CA LEU A 37 -18.33 -11.84 -4.16
C LEU A 37 -19.10 -12.97 -3.49
N ILE A 38 -18.53 -13.64 -2.50
CA ILE A 38 -19.22 -14.67 -1.71
C ILE A 38 -20.36 -14.04 -0.88
N SER A 39 -20.14 -12.87 -0.30
CA SER A 39 -21.16 -12.13 0.45
C SER A 39 -22.33 -11.76 -0.45
N GLU A 40 -22.06 -11.18 -1.62
CA GLU A 40 -23.08 -10.81 -2.61
C GLU A 40 -23.87 -12.02 -3.10
N LEU A 41 -23.18 -13.09 -3.53
CA LEU A 41 -23.80 -14.31 -4.03
C LEU A 41 -24.78 -14.95 -3.03
N ASN A 42 -24.49 -14.81 -1.76
CA ASN A 42 -25.26 -15.40 -0.66
C ASN A 42 -26.17 -14.39 0.05
N SER A 43 -26.28 -13.15 -0.44
CA SER A 43 -27.09 -12.07 0.15
C SER A 43 -26.81 -11.87 1.65
N LEU A 44 -25.51 -11.93 2.03
CA LEU A 44 -25.11 -11.80 3.43
C LEU A 44 -25.04 -10.35 3.89
N ASN A 45 -25.11 -9.39 2.98
CA ASN A 45 -25.07 -7.94 3.24
C ASN A 45 -23.91 -7.51 4.17
N MET A 46 -22.75 -8.12 4.00
CA MET A 46 -21.59 -7.83 4.83
C MET A 46 -20.84 -6.60 4.32
N SER A 47 -20.45 -5.71 5.24
CA SER A 47 -19.58 -4.60 4.90
C SER A 47 -18.17 -5.10 4.58
N VAL A 48 -17.37 -4.29 3.87
CA VAL A 48 -15.96 -4.61 3.56
C VAL A 48 -15.15 -4.76 4.84
N GLU A 49 -15.46 -3.99 5.89
CA GLU A 49 -14.85 -4.08 7.21
C GLU A 49 -15.11 -5.44 7.86
N GLN A 50 -16.38 -5.88 7.88
CA GLN A 50 -16.75 -7.21 8.40
C GLN A 50 -16.07 -8.34 7.64
N ILE A 51 -16.00 -8.23 6.30
CA ILE A 51 -15.28 -9.19 5.46
C ILE A 51 -13.78 -9.17 5.79
N SER A 52 -13.19 -7.99 5.95
CA SER A 52 -11.76 -7.84 6.26
C SER A 52 -11.41 -8.46 7.62
N GLU A 53 -12.27 -8.29 8.61
CA GLU A 53 -12.12 -8.88 9.95
C GLU A 53 -12.17 -10.41 9.88
N LEU A 54 -13.19 -10.99 9.22
CA LEU A 54 -13.29 -12.44 9.00
C LEU A 54 -12.06 -13.03 8.31
N LEU A 55 -11.47 -12.29 7.38
CA LEU A 55 -10.31 -12.71 6.60
C LEU A 55 -8.98 -12.32 7.27
N ASN A 56 -9.03 -11.78 8.49
CA ASN A 56 -7.85 -11.31 9.23
C ASN A 56 -7.01 -10.29 8.45
N ARG A 57 -7.64 -9.37 7.73
CA ARG A 57 -6.98 -8.27 7.02
C ARG A 57 -6.99 -6.99 7.86
N GLY A 58 -6.16 -6.01 7.49
CA GLY A 58 -6.07 -4.74 8.24
C GLY A 58 -5.32 -4.83 9.57
N LYS A 59 -4.54 -5.87 9.80
CA LYS A 59 -3.82 -6.06 11.09
C LYS A 59 -2.70 -5.04 11.35
N ARG A 60 -2.15 -4.41 10.30
CA ARG A 60 -1.08 -3.40 10.40
C ARG A 60 -1.51 -2.04 9.87
N SER A 61 -2.14 -2.01 8.71
CA SER A 61 -2.62 -0.82 8.01
C SER A 61 -4.01 -1.09 7.44
N GLY A 62 -4.87 -0.09 7.45
CA GLY A 62 -6.21 -0.09 6.85
C GLY A 62 -6.21 0.31 5.37
N ILE A 63 -5.09 0.82 4.84
CA ILE A 63 -5.00 1.39 3.49
C ILE A 63 -5.57 0.43 2.43
N GLY A 64 -5.18 -0.86 2.46
CA GLY A 64 -5.65 -1.84 1.49
C GLY A 64 -7.16 -2.06 1.50
N ILE A 65 -7.81 -1.88 2.65
CA ILE A 65 -9.27 -1.98 2.82
C ILE A 65 -9.93 -0.72 2.26
N GLU A 66 -9.44 0.45 2.62
CA GLU A 66 -9.99 1.72 2.18
C GLU A 66 -9.81 1.93 0.66
N VAL A 67 -8.66 1.55 0.11
CA VAL A 67 -8.42 1.58 -1.35
C VAL A 67 -9.32 0.59 -2.09
N PHE A 68 -9.62 -0.58 -1.50
CA PHE A 68 -10.57 -1.52 -2.09
C PHE A 68 -11.98 -0.91 -2.20
N LYS A 69 -12.39 -0.10 -1.23
CA LYS A 69 -13.70 0.57 -1.21
C LYS A 69 -13.80 1.69 -2.24
N ASN A 70 -12.81 2.57 -2.28
CA ASN A 70 -12.93 3.87 -2.94
C ASN A 70 -11.79 4.21 -3.91
N GLY A 71 -10.69 3.46 -3.90
CA GLY A 71 -9.47 3.84 -4.62
C GLY A 71 -8.84 5.11 -4.05
N GLY A 72 -8.02 5.78 -4.86
CA GLY A 72 -7.43 7.09 -4.51
C GLY A 72 -6.23 7.03 -3.59
N LEU A 73 -5.86 8.20 -3.06
CA LEU A 73 -4.85 8.36 -2.01
C LEU A 73 -5.52 8.18 -0.63
N VAL A 74 -4.96 7.31 0.19
CA VAL A 74 -5.45 7.06 1.55
C VAL A 74 -4.30 7.21 2.54
N ILE A 75 -4.57 7.87 3.66
CA ILE A 75 -3.63 7.99 4.78
C ILE A 75 -4.32 7.45 6.04
N ASP A 76 -3.65 6.50 6.71
CA ASP A 76 -4.07 6.00 8.01
C ASP A 76 -3.00 6.27 9.10
N VAL A 77 -3.40 6.21 10.35
CA VAL A 77 -2.50 6.43 11.50
C VAL A 77 -1.76 5.16 11.93
N GLY A 78 -1.89 4.08 11.18
CA GLY A 78 -1.43 2.77 11.61
C GLY A 78 -2.25 2.18 12.76
N LYS A 79 -1.90 1.00 13.18
CA LYS A 79 -2.62 0.27 14.23
C LYS A 79 -2.08 0.60 15.62
N LYS A 80 -2.99 0.93 16.55
CA LYS A 80 -2.64 1.06 17.98
C LYS A 80 -2.21 -0.29 18.55
N LYS A 81 -1.19 -0.29 19.40
CA LYS A 81 -0.80 -1.49 20.18
C LYS A 81 -2.01 -1.99 20.97
N LYS A 82 -2.21 -3.29 20.98
CA LYS A 82 -3.31 -3.98 21.74
C LYS A 82 -4.74 -3.58 21.31
N SER A 83 -4.96 -3.07 20.10
CA SER A 83 -6.30 -2.81 19.55
C SER A 83 -6.64 -3.84 18.49
N ASP A 84 -7.86 -4.38 18.51
CA ASP A 84 -8.39 -5.23 17.43
C ASP A 84 -9.09 -4.41 16.34
N ALA A 85 -9.38 -3.14 16.60
CA ALA A 85 -9.98 -2.25 15.62
C ALA A 85 -9.06 -2.01 14.42
N LEU A 86 -9.66 -1.75 13.26
CA LEU A 86 -8.94 -1.31 12.08
C LEU A 86 -8.24 0.04 12.34
N PRO A 87 -7.09 0.29 11.69
CA PRO A 87 -6.45 1.60 11.73
C PRO A 87 -7.40 2.72 11.29
N LEU A 88 -7.36 3.83 12.00
CA LEU A 88 -8.18 4.98 11.67
C LEU A 88 -7.66 5.65 10.39
N LYS A 89 -8.51 5.74 9.38
CA LYS A 89 -8.28 6.59 8.21
C LYS A 89 -8.42 8.05 8.64
N ILE A 90 -7.43 8.88 8.32
CA ILE A 90 -7.44 10.31 8.62
C ILE A 90 -7.61 11.18 7.37
N PHE A 91 -7.29 10.64 6.20
CA PHE A 91 -7.43 11.36 4.94
C PHE A 91 -7.68 10.38 3.79
N ASP A 92 -8.54 10.77 2.85
CA ASP A 92 -8.68 10.15 1.55
C ASP A 92 -9.02 11.20 0.49
N TYR A 93 -8.51 10.98 -0.71
CA TYR A 93 -8.73 11.89 -1.83
C TYR A 93 -8.74 11.12 -3.15
N LYS A 94 -9.61 11.53 -4.08
CA LYS A 94 -9.65 10.93 -5.41
C LYS A 94 -8.35 11.24 -6.15
N TRP A 95 -7.76 10.22 -6.77
CA TRP A 95 -6.57 10.42 -7.57
C TRP A 95 -6.87 11.33 -8.76
N PRO A 96 -6.07 12.38 -9.01
CA PRO A 96 -6.26 13.28 -10.14
C PRO A 96 -6.14 12.52 -11.48
N LYS A 97 -7.13 12.64 -12.35
CA LYS A 97 -7.20 11.86 -13.60
C LYS A 97 -6.02 12.11 -14.54
N GLN A 98 -5.45 13.31 -14.51
CA GLN A 98 -4.31 13.71 -15.32
C GLN A 98 -2.98 13.14 -14.80
N TRP A 99 -2.89 12.73 -13.54
CA TRP A 99 -1.67 12.16 -12.98
C TRP A 99 -1.60 10.67 -13.29
N LYS A 100 -0.47 10.23 -13.82
CA LYS A 100 -0.23 8.82 -14.12
C LYS A 100 0.70 8.21 -13.09
N ILE A 101 0.42 6.96 -12.73
CA ILE A 101 1.29 6.12 -11.92
C ILE A 101 1.91 5.09 -12.85
N ILE A 102 3.24 5.06 -12.90
CA ILE A 102 4.00 4.06 -13.65
C ILE A 102 4.57 3.08 -12.63
N LEU A 103 4.27 1.81 -12.78
CA LEU A 103 4.80 0.75 -11.94
C LEU A 103 5.98 0.09 -12.65
N ILE A 104 7.14 0.09 -11.98
CA ILE A 104 8.36 -0.55 -12.46
C ILE A 104 8.61 -1.77 -11.58
N GLN A 105 8.52 -2.95 -12.15
CA GLN A 105 8.66 -4.21 -11.44
C GLN A 105 9.93 -4.94 -11.86
N ASP A 106 10.73 -5.32 -10.87
CA ASP A 106 11.84 -6.25 -11.08
C ASP A 106 11.33 -7.68 -10.93
N GLU A 107 11.27 -8.41 -12.04
CA GLU A 107 10.80 -9.79 -12.04
C GLU A 107 11.77 -10.75 -11.33
N SER A 108 13.06 -10.42 -11.34
CA SER A 108 14.11 -11.22 -10.71
C SER A 108 14.17 -11.06 -9.18
N PHE A 109 13.46 -10.08 -8.63
CA PHE A 109 13.49 -9.77 -7.20
C PHE A 109 12.14 -10.06 -6.53
N PHE A 110 12.19 -10.75 -5.40
CA PHE A 110 11.01 -11.00 -4.55
C PHE A 110 11.12 -10.19 -3.26
N GLY A 111 10.11 -9.38 -2.96
CA GLY A 111 10.03 -8.60 -1.74
C GLY A 111 9.84 -9.46 -0.49
N LEU A 112 10.16 -8.88 0.66
CA LEU A 112 9.87 -9.50 1.95
C LEU A 112 8.37 -9.64 2.16
N HIS A 113 7.94 -10.79 2.71
CA HIS A 113 6.54 -11.06 2.98
C HIS A 113 6.34 -11.91 4.23
N GLY A 114 5.13 -11.83 4.81
CA GLY A 114 4.69 -12.66 5.91
C GLY A 114 5.55 -12.56 7.18
N LYS A 115 6.01 -13.71 7.68
CA LYS A 115 6.79 -13.77 8.93
C LYS A 115 8.14 -13.07 8.83
N ASN A 116 8.78 -13.07 7.67
CA ASN A 116 10.08 -12.42 7.47
C ASN A 116 9.93 -10.90 7.48
N GLU A 117 8.91 -10.37 6.82
CA GLU A 117 8.56 -8.95 6.87
C GLU A 117 8.30 -8.48 8.31
N ASN A 118 7.55 -9.25 9.11
CA ASN A 118 7.29 -8.93 10.51
C ASN A 118 8.58 -8.89 11.36
N LYS A 119 9.52 -9.83 11.14
CA LYS A 119 10.81 -9.83 11.84
C LYS A 119 11.64 -8.59 11.51
N GLU A 120 11.66 -8.15 10.27
CA GLU A 120 12.39 -6.95 9.85
C GLU A 120 11.74 -5.67 10.44
N PHE A 121 10.40 -5.59 10.49
CA PHE A 121 9.73 -4.48 11.17
C PHE A 121 10.13 -4.35 12.65
N LEU A 122 10.31 -5.44 13.35
CA LEU A 122 10.72 -5.43 14.76
C LEU A 122 12.16 -4.92 14.97
N LYS A 123 13.01 -4.96 13.96
CA LYS A 123 14.40 -4.47 14.00
C LYS A 123 14.52 -2.97 13.78
N ILE A 124 13.46 -2.30 13.32
CA ILE A 124 13.48 -0.87 13.02
C ILE A 124 13.67 -0.07 14.31
N LYS A 125 14.84 0.56 14.44
CA LYS A 125 15.20 1.42 15.58
C LYS A 125 15.08 2.92 15.26
N LYS A 126 15.20 3.30 14.00
CA LYS A 126 15.10 4.68 13.53
C LYS A 126 13.71 4.99 13.04
N SER A 127 13.19 6.15 13.38
CA SER A 127 11.91 6.64 12.90
C SER A 127 12.07 8.05 12.34
N PHE A 128 11.47 8.30 11.20
CA PHE A 128 11.28 9.61 10.60
C PHE A 128 9.81 10.05 10.69
N ALA A 129 9.08 9.54 11.70
CA ALA A 129 7.64 9.75 11.79
C ALA A 129 7.26 11.23 11.84
N GLN A 130 7.95 12.05 12.64
CA GLN A 130 7.68 13.49 12.73
C GLN A 130 7.89 14.21 11.40
N GLU A 131 9.04 13.95 10.75
CA GLU A 131 9.36 14.55 9.46
C GLU A 131 8.39 14.09 8.36
N ASN A 132 8.09 12.79 8.30
CA ASN A 132 7.14 12.25 7.33
C ASN A 132 5.72 12.77 7.56
N CYS A 133 5.27 12.94 8.82
CA CYS A 133 4.00 13.58 9.13
C CYS A 133 3.98 15.05 8.68
N HIS A 134 5.06 15.80 8.94
CA HIS A 134 5.18 17.17 8.47
C HIS A 134 5.08 17.27 6.94
N ILE A 135 5.87 16.46 6.21
CA ILE A 135 5.83 16.42 4.74
C ILE A 135 4.44 16.01 4.22
N THR A 136 3.82 15.04 4.87
CA THR A 136 2.47 14.59 4.49
C THR A 136 1.46 15.73 4.61
N MET A 137 1.48 16.45 5.74
CA MET A 137 0.55 17.56 6.01
C MET A 137 0.81 18.81 5.17
N MET A 138 2.09 19.13 4.91
CA MET A 138 2.47 20.40 4.29
C MET A 138 2.77 20.31 2.79
N GLN A 139 2.91 19.10 2.22
CA GLN A 139 3.22 18.92 0.79
C GLN A 139 2.31 17.88 0.12
N ILE A 140 2.17 16.67 0.70
CA ILE A 140 1.40 15.61 0.05
C ILE A 140 -0.09 15.96 -0.01
N ILE A 141 -0.69 16.32 1.11
CA ILE A 141 -2.12 16.64 1.20
C ILE A 141 -2.46 17.90 0.40
N PRO A 142 -1.80 19.05 0.62
CA PRO A 142 -2.06 20.23 -0.21
C PRO A 142 -1.79 19.97 -1.68
N GLY A 143 -0.67 19.32 -2.01
CA GLY A 143 -0.29 19.05 -3.39
C GLY A 143 -1.35 18.27 -4.18
N ILE A 144 -1.96 17.25 -3.57
CA ILE A 144 -3.03 16.51 -4.28
C ILE A 144 -4.35 17.27 -4.35
N ILE A 145 -4.70 18.05 -3.32
CA ILE A 145 -5.94 18.85 -3.27
C ILE A 145 -5.89 19.98 -4.31
N GLU A 146 -4.75 20.67 -4.38
CA GLU A 146 -4.54 21.83 -5.25
C GLU A 146 -4.09 21.43 -6.66
N ASN A 147 -3.91 20.13 -6.93
CA ASN A 147 -3.32 19.61 -8.17
C ASN A 147 -1.89 20.14 -8.43
N ASP A 148 -1.14 20.47 -7.39
CA ASP A 148 0.27 20.82 -7.46
C ASP A 148 1.11 19.54 -7.51
N PHE A 149 1.36 19.08 -8.75
CA PHE A 149 2.12 17.87 -9.03
C PHE A 149 3.55 17.96 -8.52
N GLU A 150 4.17 19.12 -8.61
CA GLU A 150 5.56 19.32 -8.19
C GLU A 150 5.70 19.19 -6.67
N SER A 151 4.83 19.87 -5.90
CA SER A 151 4.83 19.77 -4.45
C SER A 151 4.56 18.34 -3.99
N PHE A 152 3.56 17.66 -4.57
CA PHE A 152 3.25 16.27 -4.28
C PHE A 152 4.44 15.34 -4.53
N THR A 153 5.04 15.38 -5.71
CA THR A 153 6.15 14.49 -6.09
C THR A 153 7.42 14.77 -5.30
N ARG A 154 7.67 16.03 -4.94
CA ARG A 154 8.75 16.40 -4.02
C ARG A 154 8.55 15.75 -2.65
N GLY A 155 7.33 15.82 -2.11
CA GLY A 155 6.97 15.18 -0.85
C GLY A 155 7.16 13.67 -0.90
N VAL A 156 6.68 13.00 -1.96
CA VAL A 156 6.91 11.56 -2.18
C VAL A 156 8.39 11.21 -2.15
N SER A 157 9.22 12.00 -2.84
CA SER A 157 10.68 11.79 -2.90
C SER A 157 11.37 11.96 -1.54
N VAL A 158 10.90 12.87 -0.69
CA VAL A 158 11.43 13.04 0.68
C VAL A 158 11.05 11.83 1.53
N ILE A 159 9.79 11.42 1.52
CA ILE A 159 9.31 10.24 2.26
C ILE A 159 10.10 9.00 1.82
N GLN A 160 10.32 8.80 0.52
CA GLN A 160 11.11 7.68 0.03
C GLN A 160 12.53 7.67 0.58
N ARG A 161 13.23 8.82 0.58
CA ARG A 161 14.58 8.92 1.17
C ARG A 161 14.60 8.60 2.66
N ASN A 162 13.61 9.05 3.41
CA ASN A 162 13.50 8.78 4.83
C ASN A 162 13.25 7.29 5.08
N MET A 163 12.32 6.69 4.33
CA MET A 163 11.99 5.28 4.48
C MET A 163 13.11 4.36 4.02
N SER A 164 13.88 4.74 3.00
CA SER A 164 15.07 3.95 2.60
C SER A 164 16.12 3.87 3.72
N LYS A 165 16.32 4.96 4.47
CA LYS A 165 17.22 4.96 5.65
C LYS A 165 16.71 4.05 6.77
N VAL A 166 15.37 3.88 6.87
CA VAL A 166 14.74 2.97 7.84
C VAL A 166 14.93 1.51 7.42
N PHE A 167 14.68 1.21 6.14
CA PHE A 167 14.66 -0.16 5.63
C PHE A 167 16.04 -0.71 5.27
N TYR A 168 16.90 0.12 4.68
CA TYR A 168 18.18 -0.31 4.08
C TYR A 168 19.39 0.39 4.68
N GLY A 169 19.20 1.28 5.65
CA GLY A 169 20.28 2.07 6.23
C GLY A 169 20.87 3.06 5.23
N LYS A 170 22.20 3.01 5.05
CA LYS A 170 22.92 3.90 4.10
C LYS A 170 23.22 3.23 2.74
N SER A 171 22.86 1.94 2.60
CA SER A 171 23.35 1.12 1.49
C SER A 171 22.57 1.28 0.18
N SER A 172 21.27 1.56 0.25
CA SER A 172 20.44 1.68 -0.96
C SER A 172 19.23 2.58 -0.72
N LEU A 173 18.74 3.21 -1.78
CA LEU A 173 17.45 3.93 -1.78
C LEU A 173 16.26 3.01 -2.10
N TYR A 174 16.51 1.87 -2.72
CA TYR A 174 15.49 0.95 -3.20
C TYR A 174 15.93 -0.50 -2.97
N ALA A 175 14.97 -1.41 -2.86
CA ALA A 175 15.22 -2.84 -2.67
C ALA A 175 15.90 -3.48 -3.90
N SER A 176 15.44 -3.10 -5.10
CA SER A 176 15.99 -3.59 -6.36
C SER A 176 17.00 -2.60 -6.96
N ASN A 177 18.17 -3.09 -7.29
CA ASN A 177 19.18 -2.32 -8.04
C ASN A 177 18.71 -1.96 -9.46
N ASN A 178 17.90 -2.80 -10.09
CA ASN A 178 17.36 -2.53 -11.42
C ASN A 178 16.37 -1.37 -11.39
N VAL A 179 15.46 -1.36 -10.42
CA VAL A 179 14.54 -0.23 -10.18
C VAL A 179 15.33 1.04 -9.87
N ALA A 180 16.38 0.96 -9.04
CA ALA A 180 17.23 2.09 -8.73
C ALA A 180 17.90 2.70 -9.99
N LYS A 181 18.40 1.87 -10.90
CA LYS A 181 19.00 2.32 -12.17
C LYS A 181 17.97 3.05 -13.06
N ILE A 182 16.77 2.51 -13.17
CA ILE A 182 15.69 3.12 -13.96
C ILE A 182 15.29 4.48 -13.36
N PHE A 183 15.10 4.55 -12.05
CA PHE A 183 14.77 5.81 -11.39
C PHE A 183 15.88 6.86 -11.50
N ASN A 184 17.14 6.44 -11.41
CA ASN A 184 18.26 7.35 -11.66
C ASN A 184 18.27 7.90 -13.09
N TYR A 185 18.03 7.04 -14.08
CA TYR A 185 17.88 7.47 -15.47
C TYR A 185 16.76 8.48 -15.64
N LEU A 186 15.58 8.19 -15.08
CA LEU A 186 14.44 9.10 -15.15
C LEU A 186 14.71 10.43 -14.44
N ASN A 187 15.37 10.40 -13.28
CA ASN A 187 15.73 11.60 -12.54
C ASN A 187 16.69 12.52 -13.30
N ILE A 188 17.68 11.94 -13.99
CA ILE A 188 18.62 12.69 -14.85
C ILE A 188 17.87 13.35 -16.02
N ASN A 189 16.77 12.74 -16.49
CA ASN A 189 15.93 13.28 -17.55
C ASN A 189 14.79 14.19 -17.04
N GLY A 190 14.88 14.69 -15.80
CA GLY A 190 13.98 15.71 -15.26
C GLY A 190 12.68 15.19 -14.65
N TYR A 191 12.51 13.88 -14.54
CA TYR A 191 11.33 13.31 -13.84
C TYR A 191 11.54 13.26 -12.33
N SER A 192 10.45 13.30 -11.57
CA SER A 192 10.45 13.26 -10.11
C SER A 192 9.29 12.41 -9.57
N GLY A 193 9.22 12.27 -8.23
CA GLY A 193 8.10 11.57 -7.59
C GLY A 193 8.30 10.06 -7.53
N PHE A 194 9.54 9.60 -7.39
CA PHE A 194 9.84 8.19 -7.26
C PHE A 194 9.59 7.68 -5.86
N GLY A 195 8.96 6.54 -5.76
CA GLY A 195 8.71 5.85 -4.52
C GLY A 195 8.80 4.34 -4.69
N GLN A 196 8.92 3.63 -3.58
CA GLN A 196 8.89 2.18 -3.56
C GLN A 196 7.69 1.71 -2.76
N SER A 197 7.02 0.69 -3.22
CA SER A 197 5.91 0.08 -2.50
C SER A 197 6.40 -0.78 -1.35
N SER A 198 6.32 -0.24 -0.10
CA SER A 198 6.72 -0.93 1.13
C SER A 198 8.15 -1.50 1.04
N TRP A 199 8.33 -2.81 1.26
CA TRP A 199 9.61 -3.51 1.15
C TRP A 199 10.02 -3.84 -0.32
N GLY A 200 9.35 -3.26 -1.31
CA GLY A 200 9.60 -3.49 -2.73
C GLY A 200 9.13 -4.87 -3.21
N PRO A 201 9.50 -5.28 -4.42
CA PRO A 201 10.45 -4.68 -5.37
C PRO A 201 9.84 -3.65 -6.35
N THR A 202 8.55 -3.35 -6.25
CA THR A 202 7.91 -2.42 -7.18
C THR A 202 8.26 -0.98 -6.83
N GLY A 203 8.72 -0.25 -7.78
CA GLY A 203 8.89 1.18 -7.73
C GLY A 203 7.88 1.89 -8.58
#